data_9b5440ffc37c0aa317d48209fc214c76
#
_entry.id   9b5440ffc37c0aa317d48209fc214c76
#
_cell.length_a   1.000
_cell.length_b   1.000
_cell.length_c   1.000
_cell.angle_alpha   90.00
_cell.angle_beta   90.00
_cell.angle_gamma   90.00
#
_symmetry.space_group_name_H-M   'P 1'
#
loop_
_entity.id
_entity.type
_entity.pdbx_description
1 polymer ?
#
loop_
_entity_poly.entity_id
_entity_poly.type
_entity_poly.pdbx_seq_one_letter_code
_entity_poly.pdbx_strand_id
1 'polypeptide(L)'
;MGCSSLTSIQLPDDLEEIDSSAFNGSGITDIVITDKITAIPSKIFMNCKKLESITLGKKTKSIGFCAFENCSSLKNIVLPETLERMGMRVFAGCTSLDSVTIYAGEVDILNDVWIKNPNYSRDEEPIPLECTIIGVKGSLVEAYAIEYGLKFEEIEE
;
A
#
# COMPACT_ATOMS: atom_id res chain seq x y z
N MET A 1 3.58 -12.54 -16.96
CA MET A 1 4.18 -11.39 -17.65
C MET A 1 3.18 -10.25 -17.53
N GLY A 2 3.54 -9.13 -16.91
CA GLY A 2 2.64 -8.00 -16.75
C GLY A 2 2.42 -7.24 -18.05
N CYS A 3 1.26 -6.57 -18.16
CA CYS A 3 0.95 -5.70 -19.30
C CYS A 3 1.72 -4.37 -19.19
N SER A 4 3.04 -4.39 -19.39
CA SER A 4 3.90 -3.20 -19.23
C SER A 4 3.52 -2.03 -20.17
N SER A 5 2.77 -2.32 -21.24
CA SER A 5 2.22 -1.33 -22.16
C SER A 5 0.91 -0.71 -21.70
N LEU A 6 0.26 -1.27 -20.68
CA LEU A 6 -0.96 -0.71 -20.11
C LEU A 6 -0.58 0.49 -19.24
N THR A 7 -0.85 1.71 -19.70
CA THR A 7 -0.45 2.95 -19.00
C THR A 7 -1.59 3.62 -18.26
N SER A 8 -2.84 3.32 -18.62
CA SER A 8 -4.04 3.83 -17.94
C SER A 8 -5.17 2.84 -18.07
N ILE A 9 -6.06 2.82 -17.09
CA ILE A 9 -7.28 2.04 -17.12
C ILE A 9 -8.33 2.75 -16.25
N GLN A 10 -9.57 2.77 -16.73
CA GLN A 10 -10.73 3.18 -15.95
C GLN A 10 -11.52 1.93 -15.59
N LEU A 11 -11.70 1.70 -14.29
CA LEU A 11 -12.51 0.59 -13.81
C LEU A 11 -14.01 0.95 -13.89
N PRO A 12 -14.88 0.02 -14.25
CA PRO A 12 -16.34 0.22 -14.19
C PRO A 12 -16.79 0.52 -12.76
N ASP A 13 -17.78 1.42 -12.60
CA ASP A 13 -18.29 1.81 -11.27
C ASP A 13 -19.00 0.67 -10.52
N ASP A 14 -19.47 -0.33 -11.24
CA ASP A 14 -20.14 -1.51 -10.71
C ASP A 14 -19.20 -2.71 -10.48
N LEU A 15 -17.91 -2.56 -10.77
CA LEU A 15 -16.92 -3.61 -10.53
C LEU A 15 -16.80 -3.91 -9.03
N GLU A 16 -17.06 -5.15 -8.65
CA GLU A 16 -17.07 -5.60 -7.25
C GLU A 16 -15.79 -6.35 -6.85
N GLU A 17 -15.12 -6.98 -7.80
CA GLU A 17 -13.92 -7.79 -7.55
C GLU A 17 -12.86 -7.59 -8.63
N ILE A 18 -11.60 -7.71 -8.23
CA ILE A 18 -10.44 -7.74 -9.12
C ILE A 18 -9.61 -8.97 -8.72
N ASP A 19 -9.10 -9.71 -9.68
CA ASP A 19 -8.28 -10.87 -9.42
C ASP A 19 -6.89 -10.50 -8.85
N SER A 20 -6.32 -11.41 -8.06
CA SER A 20 -4.93 -11.30 -7.62
C SER A 20 -4.00 -11.16 -8.82
N SER A 21 -3.01 -10.26 -8.69
CA SER A 21 -2.02 -9.98 -9.73
C SER A 21 -2.56 -9.37 -11.02
N ALA A 22 -3.82 -8.89 -11.08
CA ALA A 22 -4.44 -8.38 -12.31
C ALA A 22 -3.60 -7.31 -13.04
N PHE A 23 -2.96 -6.42 -12.30
CA PHE A 23 -2.11 -5.35 -12.85
C PHE A 23 -0.63 -5.54 -12.56
N ASN A 24 -0.20 -6.74 -12.11
CA ASN A 24 1.21 -7.01 -11.80
C ASN A 24 2.13 -6.67 -12.98
N GLY A 25 3.12 -5.80 -12.74
CA GLY A 25 4.09 -5.38 -13.74
C GLY A 25 3.51 -4.51 -14.87
N SER A 26 2.32 -3.93 -14.68
CA SER A 26 1.74 -2.99 -15.64
C SER A 26 2.49 -1.65 -15.63
N GLY A 27 2.28 -0.88 -16.70
CA GLY A 27 2.86 0.46 -16.87
C GLY A 27 1.94 1.59 -16.40
N ILE A 28 0.87 1.28 -15.65
CA ILE A 28 -0.09 2.30 -15.18
C ILE A 28 0.58 3.31 -14.27
N THR A 29 0.20 4.58 -14.44
CA THR A 29 0.72 5.71 -13.67
C THR A 29 -0.20 6.13 -12.53
N ASP A 30 -1.49 5.96 -12.75
CA ASP A 30 -2.53 6.31 -11.79
C ASP A 30 -3.73 5.36 -11.92
N ILE A 31 -4.48 5.17 -10.83
CA ILE A 31 -5.70 4.37 -10.84
C ILE A 31 -6.62 4.78 -9.68
N VAL A 32 -7.93 4.72 -9.94
CA VAL A 32 -8.97 4.90 -8.92
C VAL A 32 -9.67 3.56 -8.70
N ILE A 33 -9.68 3.10 -7.46
CA ILE A 33 -10.42 1.93 -7.00
C ILE A 33 -11.76 2.40 -6.44
N THR A 34 -12.85 1.83 -6.93
CA THR A 34 -14.20 2.22 -6.55
C THR A 34 -14.59 1.73 -5.15
N ASP A 35 -15.62 2.32 -4.55
CA ASP A 35 -16.14 1.92 -3.23
C ASP A 35 -16.76 0.51 -3.20
N LYS A 36 -16.99 -0.10 -4.36
CA LYS A 36 -17.50 -1.48 -4.48
C LYS A 36 -16.42 -2.51 -4.13
N ILE A 37 -15.15 -2.17 -4.37
CA ILE A 37 -14.01 -3.05 -4.10
C ILE A 37 -13.58 -2.86 -2.66
N THR A 38 -13.98 -3.78 -1.79
CA THR A 38 -13.71 -3.72 -0.35
C THR A 38 -12.41 -4.43 0.05
N ALA A 39 -11.84 -5.23 -0.85
CA ALA A 39 -10.57 -5.92 -0.63
C ALA A 39 -9.62 -5.65 -1.80
N ILE A 40 -8.45 -5.09 -1.50
CA ILE A 40 -7.36 -4.96 -2.48
C ILE A 40 -6.63 -6.31 -2.55
N PRO A 41 -6.65 -7.01 -3.70
CA PRO A 41 -6.11 -8.36 -3.79
C PRO A 41 -4.59 -8.42 -3.63
N SER A 42 -4.10 -9.61 -3.31
CA SER A 42 -2.65 -9.86 -3.23
C SER A 42 -1.97 -9.63 -4.58
N LYS A 43 -0.81 -8.96 -4.55
CA LYS A 43 0.06 -8.73 -5.71
C LYS A 43 -0.58 -7.94 -6.85
N ILE A 44 -1.73 -7.29 -6.63
CA ILE A 44 -2.50 -6.63 -7.69
C ILE A 44 -1.63 -5.63 -8.47
N PHE A 45 -0.85 -4.79 -7.78
CA PHE A 45 0.05 -3.79 -8.38
C PHE A 45 1.53 -4.12 -8.18
N MET A 46 1.86 -5.35 -7.80
CA MET A 46 3.25 -5.76 -7.63
C MET A 46 4.07 -5.43 -8.88
N ASN A 47 5.25 -4.81 -8.70
CA ASN A 47 6.14 -4.37 -9.80
C ASN A 47 5.55 -3.31 -10.75
N CYS A 48 4.50 -2.59 -10.38
CA CYS A 48 4.01 -1.42 -11.12
C CYS A 48 4.94 -0.22 -10.89
N LYS A 49 6.14 -0.27 -11.45
CA LYS A 49 7.22 0.69 -11.19
C LYS A 49 6.91 2.13 -11.60
N LYS A 50 5.88 2.34 -12.43
CA LYS A 50 5.44 3.66 -12.89
C LYS A 50 4.23 4.20 -12.15
N LEU A 51 3.64 3.42 -11.22
CA LEU A 51 2.50 3.84 -10.44
C LEU A 51 2.92 4.98 -9.50
N GLU A 52 2.44 6.19 -9.75
CA GLU A 52 2.74 7.40 -8.99
C GLU A 52 1.66 7.71 -7.95
N SER A 53 0.41 7.42 -8.28
CA SER A 53 -0.74 7.69 -7.42
C SER A 53 -1.81 6.60 -7.50
N ILE A 54 -2.50 6.40 -6.38
CA ILE A 54 -3.67 5.54 -6.31
C ILE A 54 -4.68 6.14 -5.33
N THR A 55 -5.96 6.09 -5.73
CA THR A 55 -7.07 6.39 -4.83
C THR A 55 -7.77 5.09 -4.48
N LEU A 56 -7.87 4.77 -3.20
CA LEU A 56 -8.63 3.62 -2.71
C LEU A 56 -10.07 4.01 -2.43
N GLY A 57 -10.99 3.07 -2.63
CA GLY A 57 -12.38 3.23 -2.24
C GLY A 57 -12.53 3.42 -0.73
N LYS A 58 -13.46 4.28 -0.31
CA LYS A 58 -13.72 4.57 1.11
C LYS A 58 -14.20 3.37 1.92
N LYS A 59 -14.63 2.30 1.24
CA LYS A 59 -15.08 1.04 1.87
C LYS A 59 -14.02 -0.06 1.87
N THR A 60 -12.78 0.25 1.50
CA THR A 60 -11.69 -0.71 1.51
C THR A 60 -11.41 -1.18 2.94
N LYS A 61 -11.50 -2.48 3.17
CA LYS A 61 -11.32 -3.15 4.47
C LYS A 61 -10.00 -3.88 4.60
N SER A 62 -9.45 -4.35 3.48
CA SER A 62 -8.20 -5.11 3.52
C SER A 62 -7.32 -4.84 2.31
N ILE A 63 -6.00 -4.91 2.57
CA ILE A 63 -4.97 -4.85 1.53
C ILE A 63 -4.19 -6.15 1.60
N GLY A 64 -4.17 -6.87 0.49
CA GLY A 64 -3.56 -8.19 0.38
C GLY A 64 -2.03 -8.15 0.37
N PHE A 65 -1.45 -9.31 0.48
CA PHE A 65 -0.02 -9.58 0.49
C PHE A 65 0.68 -9.01 -0.77
N CYS A 66 1.78 -8.27 -0.59
CA CYS A 66 2.57 -7.66 -1.67
C CYS A 66 1.76 -6.76 -2.63
N ALA A 67 0.65 -6.16 -2.19
CA ALA A 67 -0.27 -5.46 -3.10
C ALA A 67 0.42 -4.36 -3.91
N PHE A 68 1.34 -3.62 -3.30
CA PHE A 68 2.12 -2.53 -3.92
C PHE A 68 3.63 -2.80 -3.92
N GLU A 69 4.06 -4.04 -3.72
CA GLU A 69 5.49 -4.37 -3.67
C GLU A 69 6.21 -3.91 -4.95
N ASN A 70 7.34 -3.18 -4.78
CA ASN A 70 8.13 -2.59 -5.87
C ASN A 70 7.39 -1.53 -6.72
N CYS A 71 6.37 -0.85 -6.17
CA CYS A 71 5.83 0.36 -6.78
C CYS A 71 6.78 1.55 -6.51
N SER A 72 7.93 1.54 -7.17
CA SER A 72 9.05 2.43 -6.84
C SER A 72 8.81 3.91 -7.16
N SER A 73 7.75 4.28 -7.89
CA SER A 73 7.36 5.66 -8.16
C SER A 73 6.20 6.16 -7.28
N LEU A 74 5.60 5.29 -6.47
CA LEU A 74 4.48 5.66 -5.60
C LEU A 74 4.97 6.64 -4.52
N LYS A 75 4.35 7.84 -4.46
CA LYS A 75 4.76 8.92 -3.57
C LYS A 75 3.97 8.98 -2.28
N ASN A 76 2.65 8.89 -2.41
CA ASN A 76 1.75 9.01 -1.28
C ASN A 76 0.58 8.05 -1.45
N ILE A 77 0.02 7.59 -0.35
CA ILE A 77 -1.22 6.84 -0.36
C ILE A 77 -2.05 7.18 0.88
N VAL A 78 -3.36 7.25 0.69
CA VAL A 78 -4.33 7.45 1.78
C VAL A 78 -5.12 6.16 1.98
N LEU A 79 -5.08 5.64 3.18
CA LEU A 79 -5.80 4.44 3.59
C LEU A 79 -7.04 4.84 4.39
N PRO A 80 -8.23 4.34 4.02
CA PRO A 80 -9.48 4.80 4.61
C PRO A 80 -9.67 4.32 6.06
N GLU A 81 -10.57 4.97 6.78
CA GLU A 81 -10.95 4.62 8.16
C GLU A 81 -11.56 3.22 8.32
N THR A 82 -12.08 2.67 7.21
CA THR A 82 -12.66 1.32 7.18
C THR A 82 -11.62 0.21 7.07
N LEU A 83 -10.32 0.55 6.98
CA LEU A 83 -9.27 -0.44 6.83
C LEU A 83 -9.11 -1.24 8.14
N GLU A 84 -9.23 -2.55 8.03
CA GLU A 84 -9.14 -3.50 9.14
C GLU A 84 -7.82 -4.27 9.14
N ARG A 85 -7.21 -4.48 7.95
CA ARG A 85 -6.04 -5.36 7.81
C ARG A 85 -5.13 -4.99 6.66
N MET A 86 -3.82 -5.08 6.89
CA MET A 86 -2.78 -5.04 5.86
C MET A 86 -1.94 -6.32 5.88
N GLY A 87 -1.75 -6.91 4.70
CA GLY A 87 -0.90 -8.08 4.51
C GLY A 87 0.60 -7.76 4.65
N MET A 88 1.42 -8.80 4.62
CA MET A 88 2.88 -8.64 4.63
C MET A 88 3.36 -7.97 3.34
N ARG A 89 4.45 -7.18 3.42
CA ARG A 89 5.19 -6.61 2.30
C ARG A 89 4.35 -5.70 1.38
N VAL A 90 3.28 -5.08 1.92
CA VAL A 90 2.36 -4.25 1.11
C VAL A 90 3.11 -3.15 0.37
N PHE A 91 4.02 -2.43 1.04
CA PHE A 91 4.81 -1.34 0.47
C PHE A 91 6.30 -1.66 0.34
N ALA A 92 6.68 -2.94 0.41
CA ALA A 92 8.07 -3.34 0.26
C ALA A 92 8.66 -2.86 -1.08
N GLY A 93 9.79 -2.16 -1.03
CA GLY A 93 10.44 -1.63 -2.24
C GLY A 93 9.77 -0.40 -2.88
N CYS A 94 8.82 0.25 -2.20
CA CYS A 94 8.25 1.53 -2.61
C CYS A 94 9.22 2.69 -2.27
N THR A 95 10.33 2.77 -2.99
CA THR A 95 11.49 3.62 -2.62
C THR A 95 11.27 5.13 -2.78
N SER A 96 10.19 5.55 -3.43
CA SER A 96 9.79 6.97 -3.53
C SER A 96 8.62 7.33 -2.60
N LEU A 97 8.25 6.43 -1.68
CA LEU A 97 7.11 6.65 -0.79
C LEU A 97 7.48 7.65 0.30
N ASP A 98 6.92 8.86 0.20
CA ASP A 98 7.15 9.96 1.15
C ASP A 98 6.24 9.85 2.37
N SER A 99 4.95 9.52 2.16
CA SER A 99 3.99 9.40 3.25
C SER A 99 2.88 8.40 3.00
N VAL A 100 2.37 7.83 4.10
CA VAL A 100 1.16 7.01 4.13
C VAL A 100 0.24 7.56 5.20
N THR A 101 -0.94 8.03 4.80
CA THR A 101 -1.97 8.47 5.73
C THR A 101 -2.91 7.32 6.05
N ILE A 102 -3.12 7.02 7.34
CA ILE A 102 -3.94 5.91 7.83
C ILE A 102 -4.99 6.48 8.78
N TYR A 103 -6.22 6.63 8.30
CA TYR A 103 -7.34 7.12 9.12
C TYR A 103 -7.88 6.07 10.10
N ALA A 104 -7.67 4.79 9.84
CA ALA A 104 -8.09 3.72 10.73
C ALA A 104 -7.20 3.67 11.97
N GLY A 105 -7.80 3.73 13.18
CA GLY A 105 -7.07 3.63 14.45
C GLY A 105 -6.64 2.21 14.80
N GLU A 106 -7.42 1.22 14.37
CA GLU A 106 -7.27 -0.20 14.71
C GLU A 106 -7.05 -1.00 13.42
N VAL A 107 -5.79 -1.13 13.00
CA VAL A 107 -5.41 -1.90 11.80
C VAL A 107 -4.51 -3.05 12.20
N ASP A 108 -4.86 -4.26 11.79
CA ASP A 108 -3.97 -5.43 11.89
C ASP A 108 -2.90 -5.33 10.78
N ILE A 109 -1.69 -4.93 11.17
CA ILE A 109 -0.55 -4.73 10.29
C ILE A 109 0.39 -5.93 10.41
N LEU A 110 0.50 -6.74 9.37
CA LEU A 110 1.43 -7.86 9.34
C LEU A 110 2.88 -7.40 9.12
N ASN A 111 3.84 -8.28 9.40
CA ASN A 111 5.27 -7.98 9.32
C ASN A 111 5.75 -7.55 7.93
N ASP A 112 6.89 -6.86 7.87
CA ASP A 112 7.60 -6.47 6.65
C ASP A 112 6.81 -5.55 5.70
N VAL A 113 5.79 -4.84 6.18
CA VAL A 113 5.01 -3.92 5.34
C VAL A 113 5.88 -2.81 4.76
N TRP A 114 6.81 -2.27 5.55
CA TRP A 114 7.57 -1.04 5.31
C TRP A 114 9.06 -1.29 5.10
N ILE A 115 9.45 -2.18 4.20
CA ILE A 115 10.86 -2.48 3.94
C ILE A 115 11.35 -1.95 2.59
N LYS A 116 12.57 -1.39 2.58
CA LYS A 116 13.22 -0.84 1.39
C LYS A 116 13.81 -1.93 0.49
N ASN A 117 14.32 -3.00 1.09
CA ASN A 117 15.01 -4.09 0.40
C ASN A 117 14.21 -5.41 0.42
N PRO A 118 13.14 -5.55 -0.40
CA PRO A 118 12.22 -6.69 -0.34
C PRO A 118 12.88 -8.06 -0.62
N ASN A 119 14.08 -8.09 -1.18
CA ASN A 119 14.84 -9.30 -1.52
C ASN A 119 15.99 -9.57 -0.55
N TYR A 120 15.93 -9.04 0.70
CA TYR A 120 16.96 -9.32 1.70
C TYR A 120 17.04 -10.83 2.01
N SER A 121 18.25 -11.32 2.26
CA SER A 121 18.47 -12.70 2.67
C SER A 121 18.12 -12.90 4.15
N ARG A 122 18.05 -14.16 4.61
CA ARG A 122 17.76 -14.47 6.02
C ARG A 122 18.83 -13.93 7.00
N ASP A 123 20.03 -13.66 6.49
CA ASP A 123 21.16 -13.17 7.26
C ASP A 123 21.30 -11.64 7.22
N GLU A 124 20.42 -10.95 6.49
CA GLU A 124 20.37 -9.51 6.38
C GLU A 124 19.15 -8.98 7.15
N GLU A 125 19.29 -7.86 7.83
CA GLU A 125 18.14 -7.19 8.45
C GLU A 125 17.32 -6.41 7.42
N PRO A 126 15.98 -6.39 7.53
CA PRO A 126 15.15 -5.55 6.68
C PRO A 126 15.46 -4.08 6.93
N ILE A 127 15.68 -3.33 5.85
CA ILE A 127 15.89 -1.89 5.92
C ILE A 127 14.52 -1.22 5.83
N PRO A 128 14.07 -0.46 6.85
CA PRO A 128 12.79 0.23 6.80
C PRO A 128 12.76 1.28 5.70
N LEU A 129 11.57 1.58 5.18
CA LEU A 129 11.34 2.72 4.29
C LEU A 129 11.53 4.03 5.07
N GLU A 130 12.09 5.03 4.39
CA GLU A 130 12.21 6.38 4.94
C GLU A 130 10.93 7.19 4.65
N CYS A 131 9.77 6.68 5.07
CA CYS A 131 8.49 7.35 4.87
C CYS A 131 7.90 7.83 6.20
N THR A 132 7.00 8.82 6.12
CA THR A 132 6.24 9.31 7.26
C THR A 132 4.89 8.59 7.32
N ILE A 133 4.57 8.03 8.47
CA ILE A 133 3.23 7.51 8.75
C ILE A 133 2.42 8.64 9.38
N ILE A 134 1.32 9.01 8.76
CA ILE A 134 0.39 10.02 9.27
C ILE A 134 -0.83 9.27 9.78
N GLY A 135 -1.11 9.34 11.07
CA GLY A 135 -2.12 8.47 11.68
C GLY A 135 -2.77 9.06 12.93
N VAL A 136 -3.68 8.28 13.51
CA VAL A 136 -4.39 8.65 14.73
C VAL A 136 -3.47 8.45 15.93
N LYS A 137 -3.31 9.47 16.77
CA LYS A 137 -2.53 9.38 18.00
C LYS A 137 -3.12 8.38 18.98
N GLY A 138 -2.27 7.63 19.68
CA GLY A 138 -2.67 6.59 20.62
C GLY A 138 -3.16 5.30 19.93
N SER A 139 -3.09 5.23 18.61
CA SER A 139 -3.54 4.08 17.81
C SER A 139 -2.50 2.95 17.74
N LEU A 140 -2.93 1.78 17.27
CA LEU A 140 -2.00 0.68 16.93
C LEU A 140 -1.03 1.08 15.81
N VAL A 141 -1.43 1.99 14.92
CA VAL A 141 -0.59 2.51 13.84
C VAL A 141 0.58 3.32 14.39
N GLU A 142 0.36 4.18 15.40
CA GLU A 142 1.44 4.91 16.07
C GLU A 142 2.39 3.93 16.80
N ALA A 143 1.83 2.98 17.55
CA ALA A 143 2.63 1.98 18.26
C ALA A 143 3.52 1.18 17.30
N TYR A 144 2.97 0.78 16.14
CA TYR A 144 3.69 0.10 15.09
C TYR A 144 4.81 0.98 14.50
N ALA A 145 4.51 2.24 14.19
CA ALA A 145 5.52 3.16 13.64
C ALA A 145 6.72 3.32 14.59
N ILE A 146 6.45 3.45 15.90
CA ILE A 146 7.49 3.53 16.94
C ILE A 146 8.31 2.24 17.00
N GLU A 147 7.66 1.07 17.00
CA GLU A 147 8.33 -0.24 17.08
C GLU A 147 9.30 -0.47 15.90
N TYR A 148 8.91 -0.04 14.70
CA TYR A 148 9.71 -0.23 13.48
C TYR A 148 10.58 0.98 13.11
N GLY A 149 10.69 1.99 13.98
CA GLY A 149 11.55 3.16 13.78
C GLY A 149 11.14 4.06 12.62
N LEU A 150 9.85 4.08 12.27
CA LEU A 150 9.28 4.93 11.24
C LEU A 150 8.92 6.31 11.84
N LYS A 151 9.00 7.35 11.02
CA LYS A 151 8.52 8.68 11.41
C LYS A 151 7.00 8.67 11.53
N PHE A 152 6.46 9.17 12.63
CA PHE A 152 5.03 9.31 12.85
C PHE A 152 4.63 10.78 12.97
N GLU A 153 3.52 11.16 12.35
CA GLU A 153 2.86 12.45 12.48
C GLU A 153 1.36 12.21 12.80
N GLU A 154 0.84 13.00 13.72
CA GLU A 154 -0.58 12.96 14.07
C GLU A 154 -1.43 13.57 12.94
N ILE A 155 -2.59 12.97 12.64
CA ILE A 155 -3.59 13.58 11.75
C ILE A 155 -4.09 14.86 12.41
N GLU A 156 -3.95 16.00 11.72
CA GLU A 156 -4.59 17.25 12.13
C GLU A 156 -6.09 17.17 11.83
N GLU A 157 -6.93 17.59 12.80
CA GLU A 157 -8.40 17.66 12.67
C GLU A 157 -8.88 18.78 11.73
#